data_cd5495ba68e34756f7c7317671f33f6d
#
_entry.id   cd5495ba68e34756f7c7317671f33f6d
#
_cell.length_a   1.000
_cell.length_b   1.000
_cell.length_c   1.000
_cell.angle_alpha   90.00
_cell.angle_beta   90.00
_cell.angle_gamma   90.00
#
_symmetry.space_group_name_H-M   'P 1'
#
loop_
_entity.id
_entity.type
_entity.pdbx_description
1 polymer ?
#
loop_
_entity_poly.entity_id
_entity_poly.type
_entity_poly.pdbx_seq_one_letter_code
_entity_poly.pdbx_strand_id
1 'polypeptide(L)'
;MKSANPFPEDADRSAIWTMLVERDIAAFVAADWAQVDGDFVKEGFLGINGGKSGNPDDWRISFPTLDAYRDDWIRQARESQKLDYAEDMLTGIHRATSLTEIEINGDIAIAHKKFDGEIALSDGGKDVLNWQTLYFCRKVAGIWKLTGFAGYLPYPMG
;
A
#
# COMPACT_ATOMS: atom_id res chain seq x y z
N MET A 1 -14.79 -8.79 5.26
CA MET A 1 -15.17 -7.53 5.94
C MET A 1 -14.08 -6.49 5.71
N LYS A 2 -14.46 -5.29 5.31
CA LYS A 2 -13.51 -4.20 5.11
C LYS A 2 -13.10 -3.56 6.43
N SER A 3 -11.87 -3.02 6.49
CA SER A 3 -11.41 -2.24 7.64
C SER A 3 -12.27 -0.99 7.82
N ALA A 4 -12.49 -0.60 9.07
CA ALA A 4 -13.15 0.65 9.38
C ALA A 4 -12.13 1.81 9.33
N ASN A 5 -12.55 2.96 8.77
CA ASN A 5 -11.74 4.17 8.75
C ASN A 5 -11.55 4.68 10.19
N PRO A 6 -10.31 4.78 10.69
CA PRO A 6 -10.06 5.26 12.05
C PRO A 6 -10.14 6.78 12.21
N PHE A 7 -10.37 7.53 11.10
CA PHE A 7 -10.35 8.99 11.09
C PHE A 7 -11.68 9.61 10.60
N PRO A 8 -12.84 9.21 11.14
CA PRO A 8 -14.13 9.66 10.60
C PRO A 8 -14.36 11.17 10.74
N GLU A 9 -13.69 11.82 11.71
CA GLU A 9 -13.86 13.24 12.00
C GLU A 9 -12.74 14.12 11.39
N ASP A 10 -11.74 13.53 10.74
CA ASP A 10 -10.59 14.22 10.16
C ASP A 10 -10.60 14.04 8.64
N ALA A 11 -11.01 15.07 7.92
CA ALA A 11 -11.19 14.99 6.47
C ALA A 11 -9.91 14.67 5.72
N ASP A 12 -8.78 15.23 6.12
CA ASP A 12 -7.49 15.00 5.46
C ASP A 12 -6.99 13.57 5.69
N ARG A 13 -6.98 13.11 6.95
CA ARG A 13 -6.57 11.74 7.27
C ARG A 13 -7.52 10.72 6.68
N SER A 14 -8.82 11.01 6.70
CA SER A 14 -9.82 10.15 6.08
C SER A 14 -9.58 9.98 4.58
N ALA A 15 -9.27 11.07 3.87
CA ALA A 15 -8.97 11.02 2.43
C ALA A 15 -7.73 10.19 2.13
N ILE A 16 -6.66 10.35 2.93
CA ILE A 16 -5.43 9.57 2.78
C ILE A 16 -5.70 8.09 3.07
N TRP A 17 -6.44 7.79 4.13
CA TRP A 17 -6.82 6.41 4.47
C TRP A 17 -7.63 5.77 3.35
N THR A 18 -8.63 6.47 2.82
CA THR A 18 -9.45 5.96 1.71
C THR A 18 -8.61 5.65 0.49
N MET A 19 -7.66 6.53 0.16
CA MET A 19 -6.73 6.34 -0.96
C MET A 19 -5.84 5.10 -0.76
N LEU A 20 -5.22 4.96 0.41
CA LEU A 20 -4.20 3.95 0.67
C LEU A 20 -4.76 2.61 1.12
N VAL A 21 -5.95 2.57 1.68
CA VAL A 21 -6.56 1.33 2.18
C VAL A 21 -7.73 0.92 1.30
N GLU A 22 -8.80 1.70 1.28
CA GLU A 22 -10.03 1.28 0.61
C GLU A 22 -9.86 1.15 -0.90
N ARG A 23 -9.37 2.21 -1.56
CA ARG A 23 -9.24 2.26 -3.02
C ARG A 23 -8.09 1.38 -3.51
N ASP A 24 -6.94 1.44 -2.83
CA ASP A 24 -5.77 0.64 -3.21
C ASP A 24 -6.05 -0.87 -3.13
N ILE A 25 -6.64 -1.34 -2.05
CA ILE A 25 -6.94 -2.77 -1.89
C ILE A 25 -7.98 -3.22 -2.92
N ALA A 26 -9.04 -2.45 -3.14
CA ALA A 26 -10.05 -2.78 -4.13
C ALA A 26 -9.46 -2.87 -5.54
N ALA A 27 -8.62 -1.92 -5.92
CA ALA A 27 -7.94 -1.90 -7.22
C ALA A 27 -6.98 -3.08 -7.37
N PHE A 28 -6.22 -3.39 -6.32
CA PHE A 28 -5.26 -4.49 -6.33
C PHE A 28 -5.96 -5.84 -6.51
N VAL A 29 -7.02 -6.09 -5.77
CA VAL A 29 -7.80 -7.33 -5.89
C VAL A 29 -8.39 -7.48 -7.29
N ALA A 30 -8.83 -6.38 -7.90
CA ALA A 30 -9.35 -6.37 -9.28
C ALA A 30 -8.25 -6.37 -10.34
N ALA A 31 -6.99 -6.18 -9.95
CA ALA A 31 -5.85 -5.95 -10.85
C ALA A 31 -6.13 -4.80 -11.83
N ASP A 32 -6.74 -3.74 -11.35
CA ASP A 32 -7.19 -2.59 -12.14
C ASP A 32 -6.49 -1.31 -11.71
N TRP A 33 -5.35 -1.03 -12.31
CA TRP A 33 -4.54 0.16 -12.03
C TRP A 33 -5.30 1.46 -12.31
N ALA A 34 -6.25 1.46 -13.25
CA ALA A 34 -7.01 2.66 -13.61
C ALA A 34 -7.76 3.25 -12.40
N GLN A 35 -8.10 2.43 -11.42
CA GLN A 35 -8.78 2.90 -10.20
C GLN A 35 -7.88 3.75 -9.30
N VAL A 36 -6.55 3.58 -9.39
CA VAL A 36 -5.58 4.28 -8.53
C VAL A 36 -4.62 5.18 -9.30
N ASP A 37 -4.63 5.15 -10.61
CA ASP A 37 -3.70 5.93 -11.44
C ASP A 37 -3.72 7.42 -11.09
N GLY A 38 -4.89 7.99 -10.83
CA GLY A 38 -5.06 9.39 -10.45
C GLY A 38 -4.59 9.73 -9.03
N ASP A 39 -4.26 8.73 -8.22
CA ASP A 39 -3.79 8.94 -6.85
C ASP A 39 -2.31 9.30 -6.77
N PHE A 40 -1.58 9.29 -7.88
CA PHE A 40 -0.13 9.49 -7.91
C PHE A 40 0.26 10.79 -8.61
N VAL A 41 1.36 11.38 -8.15
CA VAL A 41 2.08 12.43 -8.87
C VAL A 41 3.21 11.75 -9.64
N LYS A 42 3.19 11.89 -10.97
CA LYS A 42 4.16 11.23 -11.84
C LYS A 42 5.53 11.90 -11.79
N GLU A 43 5.57 13.23 -11.81
CA GLU A 43 6.82 13.99 -11.79
C GLU A 43 7.54 13.80 -10.45
N GLY A 44 8.78 13.31 -10.53
CA GLY A 44 9.60 13.11 -9.35
C GLY A 44 9.21 11.94 -8.47
N PHE A 45 8.31 11.07 -8.92
CA PHE A 45 7.95 9.85 -8.17
C PHE A 45 9.18 8.99 -7.92
N LEU A 46 9.28 8.47 -6.70
CA LEU A 46 10.37 7.59 -6.31
C LEU A 46 9.87 6.54 -5.34
N GLY A 47 10.19 5.27 -5.60
CA GLY A 47 9.90 4.17 -4.70
C GLY A 47 11.15 3.42 -4.28
N ILE A 48 11.35 3.30 -2.97
CA ILE A 48 12.40 2.50 -2.36
C ILE A 48 11.80 1.16 -1.95
N ASN A 49 12.50 0.07 -2.30
CA ASN A 49 12.12 -1.29 -1.94
C ASN A 49 13.10 -1.85 -0.91
N GLY A 50 12.62 -2.12 0.29
CA GLY A 50 13.42 -2.69 1.37
C GLY A 50 13.61 -4.20 1.26
N GLY A 51 12.83 -4.89 0.41
CA GLY A 51 12.91 -6.34 0.24
C GLY A 51 12.68 -7.13 1.53
N LYS A 52 12.01 -6.52 2.51
CA LYS A 52 11.80 -7.05 3.86
C LYS A 52 13.10 -7.28 4.63
N SER A 53 14.20 -6.66 4.21
CA SER A 53 15.49 -6.77 4.89
C SER A 53 15.60 -5.79 6.06
N GLY A 54 16.08 -6.29 7.20
CA GLY A 54 16.41 -5.45 8.35
C GLY A 54 17.71 -4.66 8.18
N ASN A 55 18.45 -4.91 7.11
CA ASN A 55 19.68 -4.19 6.81
C ASN A 55 19.42 -3.11 5.75
N PRO A 56 19.50 -1.81 6.11
CA PRO A 56 19.27 -0.72 5.14
C PRO A 56 20.21 -0.76 3.93
N ASP A 57 21.37 -1.38 4.03
CA ASP A 57 22.31 -1.50 2.92
C ASP A 57 21.76 -2.37 1.78
N ASP A 58 20.74 -3.21 2.07
CA ASP A 58 20.06 -4.02 1.07
C ASP A 58 18.94 -3.28 0.34
N TRP A 59 18.55 -2.12 0.84
CA TRP A 59 17.44 -1.36 0.24
C TRP A 59 17.86 -0.75 -1.08
N ARG A 60 16.91 -0.70 -2.02
CA ARG A 60 17.17 -0.25 -3.39
C ARG A 60 16.11 0.73 -3.86
N ILE A 61 16.51 1.65 -4.74
CA ILE A 61 15.58 2.44 -5.52
C ILE A 61 15.11 1.56 -6.68
N SER A 62 14.13 0.69 -6.40
CA SER A 62 13.61 -0.24 -7.41
C SER A 62 12.61 0.43 -8.35
N PHE A 63 12.02 1.55 -7.93
CA PHE A 63 11.00 2.24 -8.68
C PHE A 63 11.40 3.71 -8.87
N PRO A 64 12.33 3.99 -9.81
CA PRO A 64 12.78 5.35 -10.05
C PRO A 64 11.74 6.22 -10.76
N THR A 65 10.68 5.59 -11.28
CA THR A 65 9.55 6.25 -11.94
C THR A 65 8.24 5.62 -11.51
N LEU A 66 7.15 6.34 -11.71
CA LEU A 66 5.82 5.80 -11.47
C LEU A 66 5.51 4.63 -12.41
N ASP A 67 5.95 4.72 -13.66
CA ASP A 67 5.72 3.64 -14.65
C ASP A 67 6.36 2.33 -14.19
N ALA A 68 7.57 2.37 -13.62
CA ALA A 68 8.23 1.19 -13.08
C ALA A 68 7.44 0.59 -11.91
N TYR A 69 6.92 1.42 -11.01
CA TYR A 69 6.07 0.96 -9.91
C TYR A 69 4.75 0.38 -10.41
N ARG A 70 4.08 1.07 -11.34
CA ARG A 70 2.83 0.60 -11.94
C ARG A 70 3.00 -0.81 -12.52
N ASP A 71 4.05 -1.02 -13.29
CA ASP A 71 4.28 -2.31 -13.95
C ASP A 71 4.49 -3.43 -12.93
N ASP A 72 5.23 -3.16 -11.85
CA ASP A 72 5.42 -4.12 -10.76
C ASP A 72 4.11 -4.37 -9.99
N TRP A 73 3.35 -3.31 -9.70
CA TRP A 73 2.06 -3.41 -9.02
C TRP A 73 1.07 -4.28 -9.82
N ILE A 74 0.98 -4.06 -11.14
CA ILE A 74 0.11 -4.86 -12.01
C ILE A 74 0.58 -6.32 -12.03
N ARG A 75 1.88 -6.55 -12.12
CA ARG A 75 2.44 -7.91 -12.09
C ARG A 75 2.07 -8.63 -10.80
N GLN A 76 2.28 -8.00 -9.66
CA GLN A 76 1.93 -8.58 -8.36
C GLN A 76 0.42 -8.84 -8.24
N ALA A 77 -0.40 -7.90 -8.67
CA ALA A 77 -1.86 -8.05 -8.62
C ALA A 77 -2.34 -9.24 -9.46
N ARG A 78 -1.79 -9.39 -10.67
CA ARG A 78 -2.12 -10.53 -11.55
C ARG A 78 -1.63 -11.86 -11.00
N GLU A 79 -0.44 -11.89 -10.40
CA GLU A 79 0.08 -13.10 -9.75
C GLU A 79 -0.81 -13.50 -8.57
N SER A 80 -1.26 -12.54 -7.79
CA SER A 80 -2.19 -12.81 -6.68
C SER A 80 -3.51 -13.41 -7.15
N GLN A 81 -4.00 -12.99 -8.31
CA GLN A 81 -5.24 -13.55 -8.89
C GLN A 81 -5.10 -15.02 -9.32
N LYS A 82 -3.89 -15.51 -9.49
CA LYS A 82 -3.63 -16.91 -9.85
C LYS A 82 -3.61 -17.83 -8.62
N LEU A 83 -3.55 -17.28 -7.43
CA LEU A 83 -3.57 -18.07 -6.19
C LEU A 83 -5.00 -18.52 -5.89
N ASP A 84 -5.11 -19.74 -5.40
CA ASP A 84 -6.40 -20.31 -5.01
C ASP A 84 -6.61 -20.11 -3.50
N TYR A 85 -7.30 -19.02 -3.16
CA TYR A 85 -7.57 -18.67 -1.78
C TYR A 85 -8.73 -19.48 -1.22
N ALA A 86 -8.59 -19.96 0.03
CA ALA A 86 -9.65 -20.63 0.77
C ALA A 86 -10.64 -19.64 1.39
N GLU A 87 -10.36 -18.36 1.34
CA GLU A 87 -11.19 -17.28 1.85
C GLU A 87 -11.19 -16.11 0.87
N ASP A 88 -12.09 -15.15 1.10
CA ASP A 88 -12.15 -13.95 0.27
C ASP A 88 -10.86 -13.12 0.41
N MET A 89 -10.17 -12.90 -0.72
CA MET A 89 -8.92 -12.18 -0.77
C MET A 89 -9.03 -10.75 -0.24
N LEU A 90 -10.09 -10.04 -0.62
CA LEU A 90 -10.32 -8.66 -0.16
C LEU A 90 -10.42 -8.61 1.37
N THR A 91 -11.21 -9.51 1.95
CA THR A 91 -11.37 -9.61 3.40
C THR A 91 -10.04 -9.92 4.09
N GLY A 92 -9.28 -10.86 3.52
CA GLY A 92 -7.97 -11.25 4.07
C GLY A 92 -6.96 -10.11 4.06
N ILE A 93 -6.88 -9.35 2.97
CA ILE A 93 -5.98 -8.20 2.88
C ILE A 93 -6.39 -7.11 3.88
N HIS A 94 -7.69 -6.80 3.97
CA HIS A 94 -8.17 -5.81 4.94
C HIS A 94 -7.85 -6.23 6.38
N ARG A 95 -8.04 -7.50 6.71
CA ARG A 95 -7.72 -8.02 8.04
C ARG A 95 -6.25 -7.83 8.39
N ALA A 96 -5.35 -8.00 7.43
CA ALA A 96 -3.91 -7.85 7.62
C ALA A 96 -3.46 -6.38 7.63
N THR A 97 -4.28 -5.46 7.15
CA THR A 97 -3.90 -4.05 6.91
C THR A 97 -4.21 -3.17 8.11
N SER A 98 -3.28 -2.29 8.44
CA SER A 98 -3.44 -1.26 9.47
C SER A 98 -2.84 0.05 8.98
N LEU A 99 -3.60 1.14 9.10
CA LEU A 99 -3.14 2.51 8.83
C LEU A 99 -3.77 3.43 9.87
N THR A 100 -3.06 3.64 10.97
CA THR A 100 -3.49 4.46 12.10
C THR A 100 -2.58 5.65 12.36
N GLU A 101 -1.42 5.70 11.68
CA GLU A 101 -0.42 6.74 11.87
C GLU A 101 -0.27 7.53 10.57
N ILE A 102 -0.78 8.75 10.56
CA ILE A 102 -0.65 9.70 9.46
C ILE A 102 -0.23 11.03 10.05
N GLU A 103 0.97 11.51 9.71
CA GLU A 103 1.44 12.84 10.10
C GLU A 103 1.20 13.81 8.96
N ILE A 104 0.63 14.96 9.28
CA ILE A 104 0.31 16.01 8.31
C ILE A 104 0.93 17.32 8.76
N ASN A 105 1.59 18.01 7.82
CA ASN A 105 2.05 19.38 8.01
C ASN A 105 1.69 20.19 6.75
N GLY A 106 0.61 20.96 6.84
CA GLY A 106 0.10 21.70 5.68
C GLY A 106 -0.30 20.77 4.54
N ASP A 107 0.35 20.89 3.39
CA ASP A 107 0.06 20.15 2.18
C ASP A 107 0.93 18.91 1.98
N ILE A 108 1.71 18.52 2.99
CA ILE A 108 2.51 17.29 2.97
C ILE A 108 2.10 16.34 4.08
N ALA A 109 2.27 15.05 3.83
CA ALA A 109 1.96 14.03 4.82
C ALA A 109 2.86 12.80 4.66
N ILE A 110 3.03 12.08 5.77
CA ILE A 110 3.63 10.74 5.79
C ILE A 110 2.61 9.80 6.39
N ALA A 111 2.28 8.73 5.67
CA ALA A 111 1.35 7.71 6.11
C ALA A 111 2.09 6.39 6.32
N HIS A 112 1.90 5.76 7.47
CA HIS A 112 2.59 4.53 7.87
C HIS A 112 1.63 3.34 7.78
N LYS A 113 1.63 2.67 6.63
CA LYS A 113 0.77 1.50 6.37
C LYS A 113 1.50 0.22 6.73
N LYS A 114 0.83 -0.65 7.50
CA LYS A 114 1.40 -1.91 7.99
C LYS A 114 0.55 -3.08 7.54
N PHE A 115 1.24 -4.17 7.19
CA PHE A 115 0.61 -5.46 6.92
C PHE A 115 1.14 -6.47 7.92
N ASP A 116 0.24 -7.14 8.63
CA ASP A 116 0.58 -8.21 9.57
C ASP A 116 -0.58 -9.21 9.61
N GLY A 117 -0.48 -10.23 8.78
CA GLY A 117 -1.50 -11.25 8.71
C GLY A 117 -1.23 -12.26 7.63
N GLU A 118 -2.16 -13.18 7.49
CA GLU A 118 -2.07 -14.25 6.51
C GLU A 118 -3.44 -14.57 5.94
N ILE A 119 -3.46 -15.04 4.69
CA ILE A 119 -4.68 -15.43 4.00
C ILE A 119 -4.55 -16.92 3.68
N ALA A 120 -5.54 -17.72 4.08
CA ALA A 120 -5.54 -19.16 3.84
C ALA A 120 -5.63 -19.48 2.35
N LEU A 121 -4.83 -20.43 1.90
CA LEU A 121 -4.86 -20.99 0.55
C LEU A 121 -5.59 -22.34 0.58
N SER A 122 -6.19 -22.72 -0.55
CA SER A 122 -6.99 -23.94 -0.65
C SER A 122 -6.18 -25.22 -0.47
N ASP A 123 -4.85 -25.16 -0.70
CA ASP A 123 -3.95 -26.30 -0.52
C ASP A 123 -3.49 -26.51 0.94
N GLY A 124 -3.98 -25.70 1.88
CA GLY A 124 -3.57 -25.71 3.28
C GLY A 124 -2.40 -24.79 3.59
N GLY A 125 -1.80 -24.16 2.59
CA GLY A 125 -0.77 -23.15 2.75
C GLY A 125 -1.35 -21.78 3.10
N LYS A 126 -0.48 -20.78 3.15
CA LYS A 126 -0.84 -19.41 3.52
C LYS A 126 -0.11 -18.41 2.64
N ASP A 127 -0.80 -17.34 2.29
CA ASP A 127 -0.21 -16.14 1.72
C ASP A 127 0.08 -15.19 2.87
N VAL A 128 1.36 -15.00 3.20
CA VAL A 128 1.77 -14.20 4.36
C VAL A 128 2.03 -12.77 3.94
N LEU A 129 1.29 -11.83 4.56
CA LEU A 129 1.48 -10.40 4.39
C LEU A 129 2.13 -9.88 5.68
N ASN A 130 3.42 -9.59 5.61
CA ASN A 130 4.15 -9.05 6.76
C ASN A 130 5.24 -8.07 6.29
N TRP A 131 4.88 -6.81 6.21
CA TRP A 131 5.81 -5.70 5.92
C TRP A 131 5.15 -4.37 6.28
N GLN A 132 5.92 -3.30 6.16
CA GLN A 132 5.38 -1.95 6.34
C GLN A 132 5.91 -1.01 5.27
N THR A 133 5.18 0.06 5.05
CA THR A 133 5.51 1.07 4.04
C THR A 133 5.25 2.47 4.60
N LEU A 134 6.20 3.37 4.37
CA LEU A 134 6.02 4.80 4.57
C LEU A 134 5.67 5.43 3.22
N TYR A 135 4.47 5.98 3.12
CA TYR A 135 4.02 6.70 1.93
C TYR A 135 4.23 8.20 2.10
N PHE A 136 4.76 8.83 1.07
CA PHE A 136 4.93 10.28 1.01
C PHE A 136 3.79 10.88 0.21
N CYS A 137 3.03 11.79 0.83
CA CYS A 137 1.83 12.37 0.24
C CYS A 137 1.99 13.88 0.11
N ARG A 138 1.34 14.43 -0.92
CA ARG A 138 1.23 15.87 -1.14
C ARG A 138 -0.18 16.21 -1.57
N LYS A 139 -0.70 17.34 -1.07
CA LYS A 139 -2.00 17.85 -1.48
C LYS A 139 -1.81 18.73 -2.72
N VAL A 140 -2.40 18.31 -3.83
CA VAL A 140 -2.30 18.98 -5.12
C VAL A 140 -3.70 19.45 -5.53
N ALA A 141 -3.88 20.75 -5.67
CA ALA A 141 -5.20 21.33 -5.99
C ALA A 141 -6.31 20.84 -5.04
N GLY A 142 -5.99 20.75 -3.76
CA GLY A 142 -6.93 20.32 -2.72
C GLY A 142 -7.12 18.81 -2.60
N ILE A 143 -6.38 18.00 -3.37
CA ILE A 143 -6.52 16.53 -3.40
C ILE A 143 -5.21 15.89 -2.96
N TRP A 144 -5.28 14.98 -2.00
CA TRP A 144 -4.12 14.21 -1.56
C TRP A 144 -3.69 13.21 -2.63
N LYS A 145 -2.38 13.17 -2.90
CA LYS A 145 -1.76 12.26 -3.86
C LYS A 145 -0.46 11.71 -3.30
N LEU A 146 -0.04 10.57 -3.85
CA LEU A 146 1.22 9.92 -3.50
C LEU A 146 2.35 10.44 -4.38
N THR A 147 3.45 10.84 -3.76
CA THR A 147 4.66 11.29 -4.47
C THR A 147 5.78 10.26 -4.43
N GLY A 148 5.68 9.26 -3.59
CA GLY A 148 6.66 8.20 -3.46
C GLY A 148 6.46 7.40 -2.19
N PHE A 149 7.37 6.45 -1.96
CA PHE A 149 7.32 5.63 -0.76
C PHE A 149 8.67 4.98 -0.46
N ALA A 150 8.82 4.53 0.79
CA ALA A 150 9.79 3.54 1.20
C ALA A 150 9.00 2.32 1.68
N GLY A 151 8.99 1.25 0.88
CA GLY A 151 8.10 0.11 1.10
C GLY A 151 8.81 -1.22 1.22
N TYR A 152 8.03 -2.25 1.52
CA TYR A 152 8.53 -3.59 1.80
C TYR A 152 9.61 -3.58 2.87
N LEU A 153 9.42 -2.74 3.88
CA LEU A 153 10.27 -2.70 5.07
C LEU A 153 9.87 -3.87 5.98
N PRO A 154 10.81 -4.42 6.77
CA PRO A 154 10.45 -5.49 7.70
C PRO A 154 9.47 -4.97 8.77
N TYR A 155 8.63 -5.85 9.29
CA TYR A 155 7.70 -5.52 10.37
C TYR A 155 7.77 -6.58 11.46
N PRO A 156 8.21 -6.22 12.68
CA PRO A 156 8.78 -4.92 13.09
C PRO A 156 10.12 -4.62 12.39
N MET A 157 10.59 -3.37 12.53
CA MET A 157 11.80 -2.91 11.83
C MET A 157 13.08 -3.59 12.28
N GLY A 158 13.14 -4.13 13.44
CA GLY A 158 14.35 -4.79 13.94
C GLY A 158 14.09 -5.70 15.09
#